data_690f868b6799eadd0251b58c4f872062
#
_entry.id   690f868b6799eadd0251b58c4f872062
#
_cell.length_a   1.000
_cell.length_b   1.000
_cell.length_c   1.000
_cell.angle_alpha   90.00
_cell.angle_beta   90.00
_cell.angle_gamma   90.00
#
_symmetry.space_group_name_H-M   'P 1'
#
loop_
_entity.id
_entity.type
_entity.pdbx_description
1 polymer ?
#
loop_
_entity_poly.entity_id
_entity_poly.type
_entity_poly.pdbx_seq_one_letter_code
_entity_poly.pdbx_strand_id
1 'polypeptide(L)'
;AYLSNSLVDRSKIRLQRLPYVEKVEVNNAPVAGTPDLVDVDFDIEYRMPGQFSGGVGYSESQKIMLNGSIVHTNFLGTGNRVALQLNSGRYQKLYSLSHSDPYRTMDGVRRTVSVNYRDITQFTSAASDFSTTSAGGTVDYGYPISEYQTLSFGLTYQHSELLSSTNSTQQAQDWVANNGNPFIENVGNGAVFFGTEFDTFELIAGWTFDSRNRAIFANRGTRQQFFLSYAIPGSDVQFYQARYSFTKYIPLWSNKWTLRVNSELGIGEALGDTTALPPYKQFYGGGPQSVRGFKESYLGPRDSFGRPYGGNVLVASQVDLILPLPVKWASQARSSLFYDIGNVFNTGEVTFTDKLGAPLEYKPD
;
A
#
# COMPACT_ATOMS: atom_id res chain seq x y z
N ALA A 1 38.12 -4.41 22.70
CA ALA A 1 37.20 -3.29 22.44
C ALA A 1 36.89 -2.61 23.75
N TYR A 2 36.80 -1.28 23.80
CA TYR A 2 36.41 -0.56 25.00
C TYR A 2 34.89 -0.68 25.21
N LEU A 3 34.45 -0.92 26.44
CA LEU A 3 33.04 -0.88 26.80
C LEU A 3 32.51 0.55 26.59
N SER A 4 31.48 0.67 25.76
CA SER A 4 30.81 1.93 25.52
C SER A 4 29.36 1.83 25.98
N ASN A 5 28.98 2.56 27.00
CA ASN A 5 27.62 2.58 27.52
C ASN A 5 26.59 2.93 26.39
N SER A 6 26.98 3.83 25.49
CA SER A 6 26.13 4.21 24.36
C SER A 6 25.89 3.05 23.37
N LEU A 7 26.86 2.15 23.20
CA LEU A 7 26.69 0.95 22.35
C LEU A 7 25.84 -0.12 23.06
N VAL A 8 26.01 -0.29 24.36
CA VAL A 8 25.19 -1.19 25.19
C VAL A 8 23.73 -0.73 25.18
N ASP A 9 23.48 0.58 25.41
CA ASP A 9 22.14 1.15 25.35
C ASP A 9 21.49 0.99 23.97
N ARG A 10 22.25 1.20 22.90
CA ARG A 10 21.77 0.95 21.52
C ARG A 10 21.41 -0.51 21.31
N SER A 11 22.21 -1.44 21.81
CA SER A 11 21.93 -2.87 21.72
C SER A 11 20.66 -3.22 22.49
N LYS A 12 20.49 -2.69 23.70
CA LYS A 12 19.28 -2.84 24.49
C LYS A 12 18.04 -2.34 23.75
N ILE A 13 18.11 -1.13 23.18
CA ILE A 13 17.00 -0.55 22.40
C ILE A 13 16.69 -1.40 21.16
N ARG A 14 17.70 -1.91 20.47
CA ARG A 14 17.50 -2.80 19.31
C ARG A 14 16.80 -4.10 19.70
N LEU A 15 17.20 -4.74 20.78
CA LEU A 15 16.56 -5.94 21.31
C LEU A 15 15.11 -5.67 21.74
N GLN A 16 14.85 -4.56 22.43
CA GLN A 16 13.49 -4.17 22.84
C GLN A 16 12.56 -3.85 21.66
N ARG A 17 13.10 -3.52 20.50
CA ARG A 17 12.30 -3.30 19.28
C ARG A 17 11.88 -4.60 18.59
N LEU A 18 12.44 -5.74 18.99
CA LEU A 18 12.02 -7.02 18.43
C LEU A 18 10.60 -7.36 18.91
N PRO A 19 9.71 -7.73 18.01
CA PRO A 19 8.29 -7.90 18.32
C PRO A 19 7.99 -9.05 19.29
N TYR A 20 8.93 -9.96 19.47
CA TYR A 20 8.84 -11.11 20.38
C TYR A 20 9.62 -10.93 21.69
N VAL A 21 10.20 -9.75 21.92
CA VAL A 21 10.89 -9.39 23.16
C VAL A 21 9.97 -8.51 24.01
N GLU A 22 9.81 -8.88 25.26
CA GLU A 22 9.01 -8.14 26.24
C GLU A 22 9.87 -7.18 27.05
N LYS A 23 10.97 -7.70 27.58
CA LYS A 23 11.87 -6.96 28.45
C LYS A 23 13.32 -7.32 28.17
N VAL A 24 14.21 -6.37 28.31
CA VAL A 24 15.66 -6.58 28.25
C VAL A 24 16.30 -5.92 29.46
N GLU A 25 16.97 -6.71 30.27
CA GLU A 25 17.85 -6.25 31.33
C GLU A 25 19.30 -6.39 30.92
N VAL A 26 20.16 -5.47 31.33
CA VAL A 26 21.58 -5.52 31.00
C VAL A 26 22.35 -5.53 32.31
N ASN A 27 23.15 -6.57 32.53
CA ASN A 27 24.01 -6.74 33.65
C ASN A 27 25.47 -6.67 33.21
N ASN A 28 26.24 -5.80 33.83
CA ASN A 28 27.68 -5.67 33.58
C ASN A 28 28.43 -6.23 34.80
N ALA A 29 29.22 -7.26 34.60
CA ALA A 29 30.02 -7.87 35.65
C ALA A 29 31.52 -7.83 35.27
N PRO A 30 32.40 -7.45 36.20
CA PRO A 30 33.85 -7.54 35.95
C PRO A 30 34.27 -9.01 35.86
N VAL A 31 35.11 -9.34 34.89
CA VAL A 31 35.63 -10.70 34.72
C VAL A 31 36.66 -11.00 35.83
N ALA A 32 36.47 -12.09 36.54
CA ALA A 32 37.38 -12.49 37.62
C ALA A 32 38.81 -12.72 37.11
N GLY A 33 39.80 -12.05 37.73
CA GLY A 33 41.21 -12.18 37.40
C GLY A 33 41.71 -11.30 36.25
N THR A 34 40.85 -10.47 35.65
CA THR A 34 41.22 -9.55 34.56
C THR A 34 40.62 -8.15 34.84
N PRO A 35 41.38 -7.19 35.36
CA PRO A 35 40.82 -5.88 35.80
C PRO A 35 40.28 -5.03 34.62
N ASP A 36 40.64 -5.35 33.38
CA ASP A 36 40.30 -4.55 32.20
C ASP A 36 39.19 -5.17 31.36
N LEU A 37 38.57 -6.29 31.81
CA LEU A 37 37.50 -6.96 31.08
C LEU A 37 36.18 -6.90 31.86
N VAL A 38 35.10 -6.68 31.11
CA VAL A 38 33.72 -6.68 31.61
C VAL A 38 32.87 -7.56 30.74
N ASP A 39 32.14 -8.49 31.37
CA ASP A 39 31.09 -9.26 30.73
C ASP A 39 29.82 -8.43 30.68
N VAL A 40 29.16 -8.42 29.55
CA VAL A 40 27.88 -7.73 29.31
C VAL A 40 26.83 -8.78 29.00
N ASP A 41 25.99 -9.07 29.98
CA ASP A 41 24.91 -10.04 29.85
C ASP A 41 23.59 -9.33 29.55
N PHE A 42 22.90 -9.82 28.53
CA PHE A 42 21.56 -9.37 28.16
C PHE A 42 20.55 -10.43 28.58
N ASP A 43 19.80 -10.18 29.64
CA ASP A 43 18.68 -11.00 30.05
C ASP A 43 17.43 -10.59 29.27
N ILE A 44 16.86 -11.55 28.51
CA ILE A 44 15.76 -11.27 27.59
C ILE A 44 14.53 -12.08 28.01
N GLU A 45 13.47 -11.37 28.36
CA GLU A 45 12.13 -11.93 28.52
C GLU A 45 11.40 -11.94 27.19
N TYR A 46 10.86 -13.11 26.80
CA TYR A 46 10.12 -13.27 25.55
C TYR A 46 8.63 -13.23 25.79
N ARG A 47 7.91 -12.55 24.88
CA ARG A 47 6.45 -12.66 24.79
C ARG A 47 6.06 -13.70 23.74
N MET A 48 4.82 -14.15 23.77
CA MET A 48 4.30 -15.07 22.74
C MET A 48 4.47 -14.50 21.34
N PRO A 49 5.25 -15.14 20.45
CA PRO A 49 5.54 -14.62 19.13
C PRO A 49 4.39 -14.84 18.14
N GLY A 50 3.40 -15.67 18.49
CA GLY A 50 2.27 -16.04 17.64
C GLY A 50 1.04 -15.19 17.94
N GLN A 51 0.41 -14.65 16.89
CA GLN A 51 -0.88 -13.99 16.96
C GLN A 51 -1.82 -14.62 15.94
N PHE A 52 -3.00 -14.98 16.41
CA PHE A 52 -4.11 -15.38 15.55
C PHE A 52 -5.23 -14.37 15.69
N SER A 53 -5.77 -13.93 14.56
CA SER A 53 -6.99 -13.13 14.56
C SER A 53 -7.94 -13.67 13.51
N GLY A 54 -9.23 -13.69 13.85
CA GLY A 54 -10.30 -14.07 12.95
C GLY A 54 -11.51 -13.20 13.20
N GLY A 55 -12.23 -12.87 12.15
CA GLY A 55 -13.40 -12.04 12.24
C GLY A 55 -14.38 -12.29 11.11
N VAL A 56 -15.64 -12.03 11.40
CA VAL A 56 -16.73 -12.01 10.42
C VAL A 56 -17.26 -10.59 10.38
N GLY A 57 -17.28 -10.01 9.19
CA GLY A 57 -17.83 -8.69 8.94
C GLY A 57 -19.01 -8.76 7.99
N TYR A 58 -19.82 -7.71 8.00
CA TYR A 58 -20.86 -7.50 7.01
C TYR A 58 -20.79 -6.07 6.50
N SER A 59 -20.86 -5.92 5.20
CA SER A 59 -21.10 -4.64 4.55
C SER A 59 -22.14 -4.78 3.45
N GLU A 60 -22.82 -3.70 3.14
CA GLU A 60 -23.84 -3.73 2.09
C GLU A 60 -23.26 -4.09 0.72
N SER A 61 -22.05 -3.62 0.43
CA SER A 61 -21.35 -3.88 -0.82
C SER A 61 -20.71 -5.27 -0.89
N GLN A 62 -20.05 -5.72 0.19
CA GLN A 62 -19.29 -6.98 0.21
C GLN A 62 -20.09 -8.17 0.78
N LYS A 63 -21.28 -7.90 1.35
CA LYS A 63 -22.09 -8.89 2.09
C LYS A 63 -21.30 -9.46 3.28
N ILE A 64 -21.25 -10.77 3.45
CA ILE A 64 -20.49 -11.41 4.52
C ILE A 64 -19.00 -11.45 4.10
N MET A 65 -18.13 -10.99 4.99
CA MET A 65 -16.68 -11.06 4.84
C MET A 65 -16.09 -11.90 5.95
N LEU A 66 -15.22 -12.81 5.58
CA LEU A 66 -14.41 -13.61 6.49
C LEU A 66 -12.97 -13.10 6.44
N ASN A 67 -12.44 -12.75 7.59
CA ASN A 67 -11.06 -12.31 7.72
C ASN A 67 -10.34 -13.24 8.68
N GLY A 68 -9.17 -13.70 8.29
CA GLY A 68 -8.27 -14.50 9.11
C GLY A 68 -6.85 -14.03 8.96
N SER A 69 -6.10 -13.96 10.05
CA SER A 69 -4.68 -13.77 9.97
C SER A 69 -3.94 -14.57 11.04
N ILE A 70 -2.82 -15.15 10.63
CA ILE A 70 -1.85 -15.83 11.49
C ILE A 70 -0.53 -15.12 11.29
N VAL A 71 0.03 -14.57 12.36
CA VAL A 71 1.32 -13.92 12.34
C VAL A 71 2.21 -14.54 13.40
N HIS A 72 3.38 -15.03 13.01
CA HIS A 72 4.40 -15.53 13.92
C HIS A 72 5.68 -14.72 13.73
N THR A 73 6.10 -14.01 14.76
CA THR A 73 7.21 -13.03 14.69
C THR A 73 8.59 -13.60 15.02
N ASN A 74 8.65 -14.88 15.44
CA ASN A 74 9.89 -15.61 15.72
C ASN A 74 9.73 -17.06 15.26
N PHE A 75 9.52 -17.25 13.97
CA PHE A 75 9.21 -18.56 13.39
C PHE A 75 10.37 -19.53 13.61
N LEU A 76 10.07 -20.66 14.27
CA LEU A 76 11.07 -21.68 14.68
C LEU A 76 12.27 -21.10 15.45
N GLY A 77 12.12 -20.02 16.18
CA GLY A 77 13.21 -19.41 16.95
C GLY A 77 14.24 -18.64 16.13
N THR A 78 14.00 -18.45 14.84
CA THR A 78 14.98 -17.81 13.90
C THR A 78 14.93 -16.30 13.88
N GLY A 79 14.00 -15.66 14.61
CA GLY A 79 13.75 -14.22 14.52
C GLY A 79 12.98 -13.78 13.27
N ASN A 80 12.68 -14.72 12.37
CA ASN A 80 11.95 -14.45 11.14
C ASN A 80 10.45 -14.35 11.40
N ARG A 81 9.80 -13.46 10.65
CA ARG A 81 8.35 -13.28 10.69
C ARG A 81 7.70 -14.04 9.54
N VAL A 82 6.72 -14.88 9.86
CA VAL A 82 5.81 -15.48 8.89
C VAL A 82 4.41 -14.94 9.12
N ALA A 83 3.74 -14.53 8.06
CA ALA A 83 2.36 -14.08 8.14
C ALA A 83 1.52 -14.68 7.02
N LEU A 84 0.37 -15.23 7.40
CA LEU A 84 -0.69 -15.68 6.50
C LEU A 84 -1.89 -14.76 6.71
N GLN A 85 -2.42 -14.22 5.62
CA GLN A 85 -3.63 -13.40 5.62
C GLN A 85 -4.64 -13.98 4.64
N LEU A 86 -5.87 -14.13 5.09
CA LEU A 86 -6.98 -14.69 4.35
C LEU A 86 -8.18 -13.74 4.51
N ASN A 87 -8.54 -13.06 3.44
CA ASN A 87 -9.72 -12.23 3.39
C ASN A 87 -10.63 -12.77 2.28
N SER A 88 -11.86 -13.08 2.60
CA SER A 88 -12.83 -13.59 1.63
C SER A 88 -14.16 -12.89 1.82
N GLY A 89 -14.59 -12.19 0.80
CA GLY A 89 -15.90 -11.56 0.67
C GLY A 89 -16.54 -11.96 -0.67
N ARG A 90 -17.72 -11.46 -0.93
CA ARG A 90 -18.45 -11.76 -2.16
C ARG A 90 -17.72 -11.26 -3.41
N TYR A 91 -17.12 -10.07 -3.31
CA TYR A 91 -16.51 -9.37 -4.47
C TYR A 91 -15.01 -9.13 -4.30
N GLN A 92 -14.44 -9.63 -3.21
CA GLN A 92 -13.01 -9.51 -2.96
C GLN A 92 -12.51 -10.74 -2.22
N LYS A 93 -11.50 -11.39 -2.82
CA LYS A 93 -10.69 -12.42 -2.15
C LYS A 93 -9.24 -11.97 -2.17
N LEU A 94 -8.59 -12.06 -1.05
CA LEU A 94 -7.19 -11.72 -0.90
C LEU A 94 -6.53 -12.76 -0.01
N TYR A 95 -5.59 -13.51 -0.57
CA TYR A 95 -4.78 -14.48 0.14
C TYR A 95 -3.32 -14.10 0.02
N SER A 96 -2.63 -14.04 1.12
CA SER A 96 -1.21 -13.64 1.13
C SER A 96 -0.44 -14.44 2.16
N LEU A 97 0.69 -14.99 1.73
CA LEU A 97 1.69 -15.62 2.59
C LEU A 97 2.99 -14.83 2.45
N SER A 98 3.56 -14.40 3.57
CA SER A 98 4.82 -13.67 3.58
C SER A 98 5.79 -14.20 4.61
N HIS A 99 7.06 -14.24 4.23
CA HIS A 99 8.20 -14.54 5.08
C HIS A 99 9.13 -13.32 5.08
N SER A 100 9.42 -12.78 6.25
CA SER A 100 10.30 -11.62 6.41
C SER A 100 11.42 -11.91 7.39
N ASP A 101 12.64 -11.74 6.91
CA ASP A 101 13.87 -11.78 7.69
C ASP A 101 14.28 -10.33 7.99
N PRO A 102 14.08 -9.82 9.21
CA PRO A 102 14.34 -8.41 9.53
C PRO A 102 15.82 -8.07 9.62
N TYR A 103 16.68 -9.06 9.79
CA TYR A 103 18.12 -8.91 9.96
C TYR A 103 18.90 -9.85 9.03
N ARG A 104 18.56 -9.82 7.74
CA ARG A 104 19.26 -10.61 6.72
C ARG A 104 20.77 -10.32 6.70
N THR A 105 21.15 -9.10 7.06
CA THR A 105 22.53 -8.68 7.27
C THR A 105 22.67 -8.04 8.64
N MET A 106 23.90 -7.96 9.14
CA MET A 106 24.22 -7.32 10.44
C MET A 106 23.85 -5.83 10.46
N ASP A 107 23.80 -5.18 9.32
CA ASP A 107 23.40 -3.77 9.17
C ASP A 107 21.88 -3.55 9.23
N GLY A 108 21.10 -4.64 9.41
CA GLY A 108 19.66 -4.57 9.54
C GLY A 108 18.90 -4.47 8.21
N VAL A 109 19.49 -4.98 7.12
CA VAL A 109 18.77 -5.13 5.86
C VAL A 109 17.71 -6.20 6.01
N ARG A 110 16.46 -5.80 5.82
CA ARG A 110 15.30 -6.71 5.82
C ARG A 110 15.14 -7.34 4.43
N ARG A 111 14.83 -8.63 4.39
CA ARG A 111 14.34 -9.29 3.19
C ARG A 111 12.95 -9.82 3.43
N THR A 112 12.01 -9.52 2.53
CA THR A 112 10.66 -10.09 2.54
C THR A 112 10.42 -10.83 1.23
N VAL A 113 9.88 -12.05 1.35
CA VAL A 113 9.37 -12.83 0.22
C VAL A 113 7.90 -13.05 0.47
N SER A 114 7.07 -12.75 -0.51
CA SER A 114 5.62 -12.93 -0.40
C SER A 114 5.03 -13.53 -1.66
N VAL A 115 3.97 -14.31 -1.47
CA VAL A 115 3.12 -14.82 -2.53
C VAL A 115 1.71 -14.34 -2.24
N ASN A 116 1.01 -13.87 -3.24
CA ASN A 116 -0.33 -13.33 -3.11
C ASN A 116 -1.24 -13.80 -4.25
N TYR A 117 -2.48 -14.00 -3.90
CA TYR A 117 -3.60 -14.16 -4.81
C TYR A 117 -4.64 -13.11 -4.48
N ARG A 118 -5.12 -12.42 -5.49
CA ARG A 118 -6.12 -11.37 -5.38
C ARG A 118 -7.17 -11.54 -6.47
N ASP A 119 -8.42 -11.56 -6.07
CA ASP A 119 -9.57 -11.58 -6.98
C ASP A 119 -10.51 -10.46 -6.52
N ILE A 120 -10.68 -9.46 -7.36
CA ILE A 120 -11.53 -8.31 -7.09
C ILE A 120 -12.52 -8.14 -8.22
N THR A 121 -13.79 -8.38 -7.91
CA THR A 121 -14.90 -8.14 -8.82
C THR A 121 -15.53 -6.78 -8.52
N GLN A 122 -15.33 -5.81 -9.41
CA GLN A 122 -15.78 -4.43 -9.22
C GLN A 122 -16.99 -4.05 -10.08
N PHE A 123 -17.70 -5.01 -10.65
CA PHE A 123 -18.90 -4.78 -11.50
C PHE A 123 -20.06 -4.06 -10.78
N THR A 124 -19.93 -3.79 -9.50
CA THR A 124 -20.95 -3.13 -8.67
C THR A 124 -20.63 -1.67 -8.35
N SER A 125 -19.45 -1.20 -8.71
CA SER A 125 -19.04 0.20 -8.47
C SER A 125 -19.32 1.05 -9.70
N ALA A 126 -19.91 2.23 -9.51
CA ALA A 126 -20.12 3.18 -10.60
C ALA A 126 -18.80 3.74 -11.17
N ALA A 127 -17.68 3.52 -10.47
CA ALA A 127 -16.37 4.02 -10.83
C ALA A 127 -15.45 2.99 -11.50
N SER A 128 -15.77 1.70 -11.45
CA SER A 128 -14.90 0.66 -12.01
C SER A 128 -15.69 -0.63 -12.23
N ASP A 129 -16.18 -0.78 -13.43
CA ASP A 129 -16.97 -1.94 -13.86
C ASP A 129 -16.08 -2.99 -14.53
N PHE A 130 -15.04 -3.44 -13.83
CA PHE A 130 -14.17 -4.52 -14.29
C PHE A 130 -13.82 -5.47 -13.13
N SER A 131 -13.42 -6.68 -13.46
CA SER A 131 -12.87 -7.65 -12.51
C SER A 131 -11.40 -7.83 -12.76
N THR A 132 -10.61 -7.94 -11.70
CA THR A 132 -9.19 -8.24 -11.81
C THR A 132 -8.85 -9.42 -10.92
N THR A 133 -8.34 -10.50 -11.52
CA THR A 133 -7.73 -11.61 -10.80
C THR A 133 -6.23 -11.54 -10.99
N SER A 134 -5.47 -11.69 -9.93
CA SER A 134 -4.01 -11.72 -10.02
C SER A 134 -3.39 -12.69 -9.03
N ALA A 135 -2.35 -13.36 -9.48
CA ALA A 135 -1.51 -14.24 -8.67
C ALA A 135 -0.05 -13.89 -8.91
N GLY A 136 0.73 -13.83 -7.86
CA GLY A 136 2.12 -13.42 -8.03
C GLY A 136 2.98 -13.57 -6.79
N GLY A 137 4.24 -13.19 -6.96
CA GLY A 137 5.22 -13.20 -5.89
C GLY A 137 6.12 -11.97 -5.93
N THR A 138 6.55 -11.56 -4.76
CA THR A 138 7.43 -10.40 -4.58
C THR A 138 8.60 -10.77 -3.70
N VAL A 139 9.78 -10.32 -4.08
CA VAL A 139 10.97 -10.30 -3.21
C VAL A 139 11.38 -8.86 -3.03
N ASP A 140 11.38 -8.37 -1.80
CA ASP A 140 11.80 -7.01 -1.48
C ASP A 140 12.89 -6.97 -0.41
N TYR A 141 13.80 -6.01 -0.54
CA TYR A 141 14.84 -5.69 0.41
C TYR A 141 14.64 -4.28 0.94
N GLY A 142 14.60 -4.14 2.26
CA GLY A 142 14.51 -2.86 2.94
C GLY A 142 15.83 -2.52 3.63
N TYR A 143 16.44 -1.43 3.23
CA TYR A 143 17.71 -0.94 3.77
C TYR A 143 17.47 0.28 4.69
N PRO A 144 17.71 0.17 6.00
CA PRO A 144 17.60 1.32 6.92
C PRO A 144 18.81 2.24 6.73
N ILE A 145 18.60 3.44 6.15
CA ILE A 145 19.66 4.45 6.00
C ILE A 145 19.88 5.18 7.34
N SER A 146 18.79 5.41 8.08
CA SER A 146 18.82 6.08 9.37
C SER A 146 17.65 5.59 10.24
N GLU A 147 17.55 6.11 11.47
CA GLU A 147 16.42 5.79 12.39
C GLU A 147 15.06 6.14 11.81
N TYR A 148 14.99 7.10 10.89
CA TYR A 148 13.76 7.62 10.31
C TYR A 148 13.61 7.29 8.83
N GLN A 149 14.63 6.69 8.18
CA GLN A 149 14.65 6.51 6.74
C GLN A 149 14.94 5.07 6.33
N THR A 150 14.14 4.59 5.41
CA THR A 150 14.31 3.27 4.80
C THR A 150 14.20 3.40 3.29
N LEU A 151 15.15 2.80 2.58
CA LEU A 151 15.04 2.51 1.15
C LEU A 151 14.54 1.08 0.98
N SER A 152 13.75 0.83 -0.04
CA SER A 152 13.34 -0.52 -0.43
C SER A 152 13.50 -0.71 -1.92
N PHE A 153 13.91 -1.92 -2.30
CA PHE A 153 14.02 -2.36 -3.68
C PHE A 153 13.52 -3.79 -3.78
N GLY A 154 12.78 -4.07 -4.83
CA GLY A 154 12.23 -5.41 -5.01
C GLY A 154 11.92 -5.72 -6.44
N LEU A 155 11.59 -6.98 -6.66
CA LEU A 155 11.11 -7.54 -7.91
C LEU A 155 9.79 -8.25 -7.65
N THR A 156 8.79 -7.95 -8.46
CA THR A 156 7.47 -8.60 -8.43
C THR A 156 7.24 -9.29 -9.76
N TYR A 157 6.81 -10.54 -9.72
CA TYR A 157 6.17 -11.21 -10.83
C TYR A 157 4.68 -11.30 -10.54
N GLN A 158 3.86 -10.99 -11.51
CA GLN A 158 2.41 -11.06 -11.39
C GLN A 158 1.78 -11.54 -12.71
N HIS A 159 1.02 -12.61 -12.63
CA HIS A 159 0.06 -13.03 -13.65
C HIS A 159 -1.26 -12.35 -13.34
N SER A 160 -1.87 -11.72 -14.32
CA SER A 160 -3.12 -10.96 -14.16
C SER A 160 -4.11 -11.28 -15.26
N GLU A 161 -5.37 -11.37 -14.86
CA GLU A 161 -6.52 -11.43 -15.73
C GLU A 161 -7.41 -10.22 -15.46
N LEU A 162 -7.81 -9.52 -16.50
CA LEU A 162 -8.74 -8.40 -16.43
C LEU A 162 -9.96 -8.72 -17.28
N LEU A 163 -11.15 -8.72 -16.65
CA LEU A 163 -12.43 -8.93 -17.31
C LEU A 163 -13.22 -7.63 -17.35
N SER A 164 -13.77 -7.31 -18.52
CA SER A 164 -14.72 -6.23 -18.73
C SER A 164 -16.03 -6.77 -19.29
N SER A 165 -17.11 -6.04 -19.07
CA SER A 165 -18.44 -6.35 -19.62
C SER A 165 -18.86 -5.26 -20.62
N THR A 166 -19.96 -5.47 -21.32
CA THR A 166 -20.58 -4.44 -22.17
C THR A 166 -21.01 -3.19 -21.42
N ASN A 167 -21.13 -3.29 -20.08
CA ASN A 167 -21.46 -2.17 -19.19
C ASN A 167 -20.22 -1.52 -18.56
N SER A 168 -19.03 -2.04 -18.80
CA SER A 168 -17.78 -1.45 -18.31
C SER A 168 -17.51 -0.10 -18.98
N THR A 169 -16.65 0.71 -18.35
CA THR A 169 -16.18 1.95 -18.94
C THR A 169 -15.54 1.69 -20.30
N GLN A 170 -15.69 2.61 -21.24
CA GLN A 170 -15.10 2.46 -22.57
C GLN A 170 -13.58 2.27 -22.50
N GLN A 171 -12.92 2.99 -21.59
CA GLN A 171 -11.49 2.84 -21.38
C GLN A 171 -11.10 1.40 -20.98
N ALA A 172 -11.85 0.75 -20.08
CA ALA A 172 -11.58 -0.63 -19.69
C ALA A 172 -11.82 -1.61 -20.85
N GLN A 173 -12.87 -1.40 -21.64
CA GLN A 173 -13.16 -2.23 -22.81
C GLN A 173 -12.07 -2.09 -23.89
N ASP A 174 -11.66 -0.86 -24.21
CA ASP A 174 -10.60 -0.60 -25.19
C ASP A 174 -9.26 -1.16 -24.71
N TRP A 175 -8.97 -1.02 -23.42
CA TRP A 175 -7.73 -1.54 -22.86
C TRP A 175 -7.64 -3.06 -22.96
N VAL A 176 -8.71 -3.77 -22.60
CA VAL A 176 -8.80 -5.24 -22.67
C VAL A 176 -8.68 -5.75 -24.12
N ALA A 177 -9.22 -5.01 -25.07
CA ALA A 177 -9.17 -5.41 -26.48
C ALA A 177 -7.78 -5.25 -27.12
N ASN A 178 -6.95 -4.34 -26.60
CA ASN A 178 -5.70 -3.93 -27.25
C ASN A 178 -4.43 -4.31 -26.49
N ASN A 179 -4.53 -4.90 -25.29
CA ASN A 179 -3.37 -5.21 -24.47
C ASN A 179 -3.40 -6.64 -23.93
N GLY A 180 -2.22 -7.25 -23.76
CA GLY A 180 -2.07 -8.64 -23.30
C GLY A 180 -2.56 -9.66 -24.33
N ASN A 181 -3.17 -10.74 -23.85
CA ASN A 181 -3.76 -11.81 -24.65
C ASN A 181 -5.29 -11.76 -24.55
N PRO A 182 -5.99 -11.04 -25.45
CA PRO A 182 -7.44 -10.88 -25.39
C PRO A 182 -8.19 -12.20 -25.61
N PHE A 183 -9.26 -12.41 -24.86
CA PHE A 183 -10.16 -13.55 -24.99
C PHE A 183 -11.62 -13.16 -24.71
N ILE A 184 -12.54 -14.04 -25.05
CA ILE A 184 -13.98 -13.84 -24.82
C ILE A 184 -14.47 -14.99 -23.95
N GLU A 185 -15.08 -14.66 -22.81
CA GLU A 185 -15.71 -15.61 -21.91
C GLU A 185 -17.23 -15.53 -22.04
N ASN A 186 -17.86 -16.66 -22.40
CA ASN A 186 -19.31 -16.79 -22.44
C ASN A 186 -19.81 -17.45 -21.16
N VAL A 187 -20.38 -16.68 -20.27
CA VAL A 187 -21.04 -17.20 -19.07
C VAL A 187 -22.47 -17.58 -19.44
N GLY A 188 -22.82 -18.86 -19.25
CA GLY A 188 -24.16 -19.37 -19.58
C GLY A 188 -25.24 -18.45 -18.99
N ASN A 189 -26.11 -17.90 -19.70
CA ASN A 189 -27.22 -16.94 -19.53
C ASN A 189 -27.14 -15.77 -20.53
N GLY A 190 -26.29 -15.88 -21.57
CA GLY A 190 -26.14 -14.85 -22.60
C GLY A 190 -25.28 -13.65 -22.19
N ALA A 191 -24.64 -13.68 -21.03
CA ALA A 191 -23.66 -12.66 -20.65
C ALA A 191 -22.31 -12.98 -21.31
N VAL A 192 -21.73 -11.97 -21.95
CA VAL A 192 -20.42 -12.04 -22.61
C VAL A 192 -19.47 -11.11 -21.85
N PHE A 193 -18.32 -11.65 -21.45
CA PHE A 193 -17.23 -10.88 -20.88
C PHE A 193 -16.07 -10.84 -21.87
N PHE A 194 -15.41 -9.71 -21.93
CA PHE A 194 -14.18 -9.52 -22.71
C PHE A 194 -13.03 -9.48 -21.70
N GLY A 195 -12.10 -10.40 -21.86
CA GLY A 195 -10.96 -10.56 -20.95
C GLY A 195 -9.64 -10.38 -21.66
N THR A 196 -8.61 -10.14 -20.87
CA THR A 196 -7.21 -10.23 -21.30
C THR A 196 -6.37 -10.79 -20.16
N GLU A 197 -5.45 -11.68 -20.51
CA GLU A 197 -4.44 -12.23 -19.61
C GLU A 197 -3.06 -11.67 -19.95
N PHE A 198 -2.24 -11.43 -18.94
CA PHE A 198 -0.90 -10.89 -19.14
C PHE A 198 0.00 -11.12 -17.95
N ASP A 199 1.29 -11.25 -18.22
CA ASP A 199 2.35 -11.37 -17.25
C ASP A 199 3.13 -10.06 -17.12
N THR A 200 3.41 -9.66 -15.87
CA THR A 200 4.23 -8.49 -15.57
C THR A 200 5.38 -8.82 -14.66
N PHE A 201 6.56 -8.30 -14.99
CA PHE A 201 7.72 -8.26 -14.12
C PHE A 201 7.98 -6.80 -13.73
N GLU A 202 7.77 -6.46 -12.48
CA GLU A 202 7.88 -5.09 -12.00
C GLU A 202 9.09 -4.93 -11.09
N LEU A 203 9.96 -3.98 -11.40
CA LEU A 203 10.93 -3.45 -10.45
C LEU A 203 10.21 -2.46 -9.54
N ILE A 204 10.34 -2.65 -8.24
CA ILE A 204 9.79 -1.74 -7.24
C ILE A 204 10.91 -1.04 -6.50
N ALA A 205 10.76 0.26 -6.29
CA ALA A 205 11.66 1.07 -5.48
C ALA A 205 10.83 1.93 -4.53
N GLY A 206 11.26 2.04 -3.31
CA GLY A 206 10.56 2.82 -2.29
C GLY A 206 11.54 3.59 -1.40
N TRP A 207 11.09 4.75 -0.94
CA TRP A 207 11.74 5.50 0.10
C TRP A 207 10.71 5.96 1.11
N THR A 208 10.99 5.73 2.39
CA THR A 208 10.14 6.15 3.49
C THR A 208 10.96 6.95 4.49
N PHE A 209 10.44 8.11 4.85
CA PHE A 209 10.89 8.92 5.98
C PHE A 209 9.75 9.08 6.97
N ASP A 210 9.95 8.72 8.25
CA ASP A 210 8.92 8.85 9.29
C ASP A 210 9.52 9.36 10.60
N SER A 211 9.34 10.63 10.88
CA SER A 211 9.76 11.29 12.13
C SER A 211 8.58 11.65 13.04
N ARG A 212 7.40 11.04 12.82
CA ARG A 212 6.23 11.30 13.67
C ARG A 212 6.48 10.83 15.09
N ASN A 213 5.98 11.59 16.04
CA ASN A 213 6.12 11.25 17.46
C ASN A 213 5.24 10.07 17.91
N ARG A 214 4.22 9.70 17.11
CA ARG A 214 3.30 8.56 17.34
C ARG A 214 2.83 8.01 16.00
N ALA A 215 2.61 6.69 15.92
CA ALA A 215 2.04 6.05 14.74
C ALA A 215 0.56 6.43 14.56
N ILE A 216 -0.20 6.42 15.65
CA ILE A 216 -1.61 6.80 15.71
C ILE A 216 -1.71 8.12 16.48
N PHE A 217 -2.55 9.03 15.99
CA PHE A 217 -2.78 10.33 16.60
C PHE A 217 -1.51 11.18 16.79
N ALA A 218 -0.63 11.17 15.78
CA ALA A 218 0.52 12.07 15.76
C ALA A 218 0.07 13.54 15.87
N ASN A 219 0.86 14.35 16.57
CA ASN A 219 0.68 15.81 16.65
C ASN A 219 1.92 16.59 16.24
N ARG A 220 3.03 15.90 15.96
CA ARG A 220 4.30 16.48 15.51
C ARG A 220 5.05 15.49 14.64
N GLY A 221 5.81 16.04 13.70
CA GLY A 221 6.69 15.27 12.83
C GLY A 221 6.16 15.17 11.40
N THR A 222 6.92 14.47 10.58
CA THR A 222 6.66 14.37 9.14
C THR A 222 6.75 12.91 8.72
N ARG A 223 5.89 12.49 7.81
CA ARG A 223 5.99 11.24 7.08
C ARG A 223 6.02 11.54 5.59
N GLN A 224 6.97 10.94 4.91
CA GLN A 224 7.09 11.01 3.46
C GLN A 224 7.29 9.60 2.93
N GLN A 225 6.65 9.29 1.82
CA GLN A 225 6.81 8.02 1.15
C GLN A 225 6.85 8.27 -0.35
N PHE A 226 7.85 7.72 -0.99
CA PHE A 226 7.95 7.63 -2.43
C PHE A 226 7.91 6.16 -2.82
N PHE A 227 7.14 5.82 -3.82
CA PHE A 227 7.04 4.49 -4.38
C PHE A 227 7.09 4.59 -5.90
N LEU A 228 7.91 3.75 -6.51
CA LEU A 228 8.03 3.59 -7.95
C LEU A 228 7.85 2.11 -8.29
N SER A 229 7.01 1.85 -9.27
CA SER A 229 6.86 0.56 -9.93
C SER A 229 7.14 0.76 -11.43
N TYR A 230 7.95 -0.11 -11.99
CA TYR A 230 8.35 -0.10 -13.39
C TYR A 230 8.27 -1.50 -13.96
N ALA A 231 7.34 -1.72 -14.90
CA ALA A 231 7.25 -2.99 -15.62
C ALA A 231 8.39 -3.05 -16.64
N ILE A 232 9.28 -4.04 -16.46
CA ILE A 232 10.50 -4.18 -17.29
C ILE A 232 10.16 -4.74 -18.68
N PRO A 233 11.02 -4.49 -19.69
CA PRO A 233 10.92 -5.11 -20.98
C PRO A 233 10.91 -6.64 -20.88
N GLY A 234 10.01 -7.29 -21.62
CA GLY A 234 9.72 -8.72 -21.50
C GLY A 234 8.42 -9.02 -20.71
N SER A 235 7.81 -8.00 -20.09
CA SER A 235 6.42 -8.06 -19.63
C SER A 235 5.47 -7.91 -20.83
N ASP A 236 4.33 -8.61 -20.79
CA ASP A 236 3.28 -8.46 -21.82
C ASP A 236 2.68 -7.06 -21.79
N VAL A 237 2.63 -6.44 -20.60
CA VAL A 237 2.15 -5.09 -20.39
C VAL A 237 3.22 -4.28 -19.69
N GLN A 238 3.60 -3.15 -20.29
CA GLN A 238 4.67 -2.29 -19.82
C GLN A 238 4.12 -0.94 -19.37
N PHE A 239 4.51 -0.49 -18.19
CA PHE A 239 4.11 0.78 -17.62
C PHE A 239 5.08 1.21 -16.51
N TYR A 240 5.01 2.46 -16.12
CA TYR A 240 5.54 2.89 -14.83
C TYR A 240 4.45 3.60 -14.02
N GLN A 241 4.60 3.56 -12.71
CA GLN A 241 3.77 4.30 -11.78
C GLN A 241 4.64 4.83 -10.64
N ALA A 242 4.61 6.13 -10.42
CA ALA A 242 5.27 6.77 -9.29
C ALA A 242 4.21 7.42 -8.40
N ARG A 243 4.35 7.26 -7.09
CA ARG A 243 3.47 7.84 -6.08
C ARG A 243 4.31 8.47 -4.98
N TYR A 244 3.96 9.69 -4.62
CA TYR A 244 4.56 10.37 -3.49
C TYR A 244 3.47 10.80 -2.51
N SER A 245 3.63 10.46 -1.25
CA SER A 245 2.75 10.90 -0.18
C SER A 245 3.54 11.68 0.87
N PHE A 246 2.98 12.77 1.31
CA PHE A 246 3.54 13.68 2.28
C PHE A 246 2.51 13.96 3.38
N THR A 247 2.88 13.76 4.63
CA THR A 247 2.05 14.14 5.78
C THR A 247 2.92 14.89 6.78
N LYS A 248 2.49 16.08 7.20
CA LYS A 248 3.17 16.87 8.21
C LYS A 248 2.20 17.27 9.32
N TYR A 249 2.65 17.12 10.56
CA TYR A 249 1.94 17.56 11.74
C TYR A 249 2.72 18.70 12.39
N ILE A 250 2.09 19.85 12.56
CA ILE A 250 2.65 21.08 13.11
C ILE A 250 1.84 21.42 14.37
N PRO A 251 2.42 21.33 15.57
CA PRO A 251 1.75 21.77 16.79
C PRO A 251 1.59 23.30 16.75
N LEU A 252 0.39 23.76 17.05
CA LEU A 252 0.05 25.16 17.17
C LEU A 252 -0.34 25.45 18.63
N TRP A 253 -0.21 26.66 19.08
CA TRP A 253 -0.66 27.16 20.38
C TRP A 253 -0.68 26.10 21.51
N SER A 254 0.34 26.04 22.32
CA SER A 254 0.46 25.15 23.50
C SER A 254 0.32 23.63 23.22
N ASN A 255 0.63 23.17 22.01
CA ASN A 255 0.53 21.74 21.59
C ASN A 255 -0.88 21.12 21.67
N LYS A 256 -1.92 21.92 21.91
CA LYS A 256 -3.30 21.44 21.95
C LYS A 256 -3.96 21.41 20.58
N TRP A 257 -3.56 22.33 19.71
CA TRP A 257 -4.01 22.41 18.32
C TRP A 257 -2.93 21.84 17.42
N THR A 258 -3.33 21.15 16.39
CA THR A 258 -2.37 20.59 15.43
C THR A 258 -2.84 20.87 14.02
N LEU A 259 -1.99 21.49 13.21
CA LEU A 259 -2.22 21.58 11.77
C LEU A 259 -1.64 20.31 11.11
N ARG A 260 -2.47 19.57 10.42
CA ARG A 260 -2.07 18.46 9.56
C ARG A 260 -2.16 18.89 8.11
N VAL A 261 -1.09 18.70 7.37
CA VAL A 261 -1.07 18.81 5.91
C VAL A 261 -0.77 17.43 5.36
N ASN A 262 -1.63 16.93 4.50
CA ASN A 262 -1.48 15.65 3.82
C ASN A 262 -1.61 15.89 2.32
N SER A 263 -0.62 15.44 1.54
CA SER A 263 -0.64 15.57 0.09
C SER A 263 -0.27 14.24 -0.55
N GLU A 264 -0.94 13.92 -1.63
CA GLU A 264 -0.67 12.75 -2.46
C GLU A 264 -0.51 13.19 -3.90
N LEU A 265 0.60 12.79 -4.51
CA LEU A 265 0.91 13.01 -5.91
C LEU A 265 1.14 11.65 -6.55
N GLY A 266 0.56 11.46 -7.73
CA GLY A 266 0.73 10.24 -8.50
C GLY A 266 0.93 10.55 -9.97
N ILE A 267 1.78 9.79 -10.63
CA ILE A 267 1.94 9.81 -12.09
C ILE A 267 2.20 8.39 -12.57
N GLY A 268 1.63 8.04 -13.67
CA GLY A 268 1.91 6.77 -14.34
C GLY A 268 1.65 6.89 -15.83
N GLU A 269 2.32 6.06 -16.60
CA GLU A 269 2.17 6.03 -18.05
C GLU A 269 2.42 4.62 -18.57
N ALA A 270 1.78 4.30 -19.69
CA ALA A 270 2.07 3.11 -20.46
C ALA A 270 3.42 3.25 -21.18
N LEU A 271 4.07 2.13 -21.44
CA LEU A 271 5.35 2.05 -22.14
C LEU A 271 5.29 0.97 -23.22
N GLY A 272 6.21 1.07 -24.19
CA GLY A 272 6.28 0.10 -25.29
C GLY A 272 5.01 0.06 -26.11
N ASP A 273 4.50 -1.14 -26.34
CA ASP A 273 3.29 -1.37 -27.14
C ASP A 273 1.99 -1.30 -26.30
N THR A 274 2.09 -1.02 -25.01
CA THR A 274 0.92 -0.88 -24.13
C THR A 274 0.21 0.44 -24.43
N THR A 275 -1.08 0.37 -24.75
CA THR A 275 -1.84 1.51 -25.28
C THR A 275 -2.16 2.58 -24.22
N ALA A 276 -2.38 2.18 -22.98
CA ALA A 276 -2.67 3.06 -21.86
C ALA A 276 -2.32 2.39 -20.53
N LEU A 277 -2.23 3.18 -19.46
CA LEU A 277 -2.03 2.65 -18.10
C LEU A 277 -3.15 1.67 -17.75
N PRO A 278 -2.83 0.46 -17.23
CA PRO A 278 -3.85 -0.54 -16.91
C PRO A 278 -4.95 0.03 -15.99
N PRO A 279 -6.22 -0.30 -16.20
CA PRO A 279 -7.34 0.26 -15.42
C PRO A 279 -7.17 0.12 -13.91
N TYR A 280 -6.60 -0.97 -13.43
CA TYR A 280 -6.35 -1.22 -12.00
C TYR A 280 -5.10 -0.48 -11.45
N LYS A 281 -4.27 0.11 -12.31
CA LYS A 281 -3.12 0.96 -11.96
C LYS A 281 -3.45 2.45 -12.06
N GLN A 282 -4.58 2.81 -12.61
CA GLN A 282 -5.01 4.20 -12.69
C GLN A 282 -5.28 4.78 -11.30
N PHE A 283 -5.14 6.09 -11.19
CA PHE A 283 -5.47 6.82 -9.97
C PHE A 283 -6.95 7.18 -9.98
N TYR A 284 -7.55 7.11 -8.79
CA TYR A 284 -8.92 7.51 -8.54
C TYR A 284 -8.95 8.56 -7.43
N GLY A 285 -9.81 9.55 -7.54
CA GLY A 285 -9.96 10.63 -6.57
C GLY A 285 -11.39 10.78 -6.09
N GLY A 286 -11.56 11.49 -4.97
CA GLY A 286 -12.82 11.65 -4.25
C GLY A 286 -12.93 10.72 -3.04
N GLY A 287 -13.77 11.09 -2.10
CA GLY A 287 -13.98 10.35 -0.86
C GLY A 287 -13.01 10.71 0.28
N PRO A 288 -13.14 10.02 1.42
CA PRO A 288 -12.45 10.37 2.66
C PRO A 288 -10.92 10.33 2.58
N GLN A 289 -10.37 9.54 1.67
CA GLN A 289 -8.93 9.33 1.55
C GLN A 289 -8.23 10.40 0.70
N SER A 290 -8.96 11.08 -0.18
CA SER A 290 -8.38 12.07 -1.09
C SER A 290 -9.04 13.45 -0.96
N VAL A 291 -10.26 13.66 -1.47
CA VAL A 291 -11.00 14.91 -1.40
C VAL A 291 -12.38 14.65 -0.81
N ARG A 292 -12.57 15.01 0.46
CA ARG A 292 -13.84 14.84 1.18
C ARG A 292 -14.91 15.75 0.59
N GLY A 293 -16.16 15.35 0.68
CA GLY A 293 -17.29 16.07 0.07
C GLY A 293 -17.62 15.62 -1.34
N PHE A 294 -16.72 14.88 -1.99
CA PHE A 294 -16.98 14.23 -3.26
C PHE A 294 -17.23 12.73 -3.07
N LYS A 295 -18.03 12.15 -3.95
CA LYS A 295 -18.26 10.71 -3.95
C LYS A 295 -16.95 9.97 -4.19
N GLU A 296 -16.77 8.82 -3.53
CA GLU A 296 -15.55 8.01 -3.62
C GLU A 296 -15.29 7.58 -5.07
N SER A 297 -14.03 7.76 -5.51
CA SER A 297 -13.55 7.46 -6.85
C SER A 297 -14.31 8.16 -7.99
N TYR A 298 -14.94 9.30 -7.73
CA TYR A 298 -15.81 9.97 -8.69
C TYR A 298 -15.20 11.24 -9.30
N LEU A 299 -14.01 11.65 -8.82
CA LEU A 299 -13.26 12.77 -9.40
C LEU A 299 -12.40 12.31 -10.56
N GLY A 300 -12.27 13.17 -11.55
CA GLY A 300 -11.39 12.97 -12.69
C GLY A 300 -12.12 12.68 -13.99
N PRO A 301 -11.40 12.17 -15.00
CA PRO A 301 -11.89 11.92 -16.34
C PRO A 301 -13.07 10.96 -16.36
N ARG A 302 -13.98 11.17 -17.31
CA ARG A 302 -15.19 10.37 -17.49
C ARG A 302 -15.33 9.91 -18.92
N ASP A 303 -15.92 8.75 -19.10
CA ASP A 303 -16.30 8.24 -20.42
C ASP A 303 -17.53 8.98 -20.99
N SER A 304 -17.90 8.65 -22.21
CA SER A 304 -19.07 9.26 -22.88
C SER A 304 -20.41 9.01 -22.16
N PHE A 305 -20.44 8.05 -21.21
CA PHE A 305 -21.61 7.78 -20.37
C PHE A 305 -21.53 8.50 -19.01
N GLY A 306 -20.52 9.35 -18.79
CA GLY A 306 -20.32 10.10 -17.55
C GLY A 306 -19.76 9.25 -16.42
N ARG A 307 -19.21 8.07 -16.68
CA ARG A 307 -18.63 7.18 -15.69
C ARG A 307 -17.15 7.47 -15.49
N PRO A 308 -16.68 7.65 -14.26
CA PRO A 308 -15.26 7.88 -14.00
C PRO A 308 -14.45 6.63 -14.32
N TYR A 309 -13.37 6.77 -15.08
CA TYR A 309 -12.47 5.66 -15.41
C TYR A 309 -11.07 5.81 -14.80
N GLY A 310 -10.86 6.83 -13.96
CA GLY A 310 -9.56 7.13 -13.37
C GLY A 310 -8.70 7.99 -14.29
N GLY A 311 -7.43 8.12 -13.94
CA GLY A 311 -6.46 8.88 -14.72
C GLY A 311 -5.03 8.50 -14.39
N ASN A 312 -4.09 9.03 -15.15
CA ASN A 312 -2.68 8.74 -15.01
C ASN A 312 -1.92 9.75 -14.13
N VAL A 313 -2.57 10.86 -13.73
CA VAL A 313 -2.01 11.87 -12.81
C VAL A 313 -2.99 12.13 -11.68
N LEU A 314 -2.50 12.06 -10.44
CA LEU A 314 -3.23 12.40 -9.22
C LEU A 314 -2.55 13.56 -8.51
N VAL A 315 -3.33 14.56 -8.14
CA VAL A 315 -2.91 15.63 -7.24
C VAL A 315 -4.00 15.82 -6.20
N ALA A 316 -3.71 15.52 -4.94
CA ALA A 316 -4.65 15.71 -3.85
C ALA A 316 -3.94 16.28 -2.62
N SER A 317 -4.57 17.21 -1.93
CA SER A 317 -4.09 17.80 -0.69
C SER A 317 -5.23 17.98 0.29
N GLN A 318 -4.96 17.67 1.54
CA GLN A 318 -5.86 17.83 2.67
C GLN A 318 -5.17 18.67 3.74
N VAL A 319 -5.84 19.67 4.23
CA VAL A 319 -5.39 20.50 5.35
C VAL A 319 -6.40 20.35 6.47
N ASP A 320 -5.96 19.87 7.63
CA ASP A 320 -6.82 19.69 8.81
C ASP A 320 -6.30 20.52 9.98
N LEU A 321 -7.17 21.31 10.55
CA LEU A 321 -6.96 21.91 11.85
C LEU A 321 -7.57 20.99 12.92
N ILE A 322 -6.71 20.20 13.58
CA ILE A 322 -7.12 19.26 14.60
C ILE A 322 -7.38 20.02 15.90
N LEU A 323 -8.59 19.86 16.42
CA LEU A 323 -9.09 20.55 17.60
C LEU A 323 -8.76 19.80 18.88
N PRO A 324 -8.52 20.47 20.01
CA PRO A 324 -8.34 19.83 21.28
C PRO A 324 -9.65 19.20 21.76
N LEU A 325 -9.59 17.94 22.14
CA LEU A 325 -10.69 17.23 22.80
C LEU A 325 -10.44 17.09 24.31
N PRO A 326 -11.51 16.94 25.13
CA PRO A 326 -11.38 16.59 26.52
C PRO A 326 -10.50 15.35 26.71
N VAL A 327 -9.70 15.31 27.78
CA VAL A 327 -8.69 14.26 28.02
C VAL A 327 -9.27 12.84 27.94
N LYS A 328 -10.51 12.65 28.35
CA LYS A 328 -11.20 11.34 28.29
C LYS A 328 -11.35 10.79 26.86
N TRP A 329 -11.42 11.66 25.86
CA TRP A 329 -11.67 11.27 24.44
C TRP A 329 -10.45 11.47 23.56
N ALA A 330 -9.46 12.23 24.00
CA ALA A 330 -8.28 12.58 23.21
C ALA A 330 -7.42 11.39 22.77
N SER A 331 -7.53 10.25 23.45
CA SER A 331 -6.85 9.00 23.09
C SER A 331 -7.63 8.12 22.10
N GLN A 332 -8.93 8.38 21.95
CA GLN A 332 -9.84 7.51 21.16
C GLN A 332 -10.46 8.21 19.95
N ALA A 333 -10.51 9.54 19.95
CA ALA A 333 -11.17 10.33 18.92
C ALA A 333 -10.37 11.58 18.56
N ARG A 334 -10.63 12.09 17.36
CA ARG A 334 -10.16 13.40 16.87
C ARG A 334 -11.32 14.15 16.23
N SER A 335 -11.30 15.46 16.40
CA SER A 335 -12.16 16.39 15.69
C SER A 335 -11.29 17.34 14.91
N SER A 336 -11.64 17.67 13.69
CA SER A 336 -10.89 18.62 12.85
C SER A 336 -11.83 19.43 11.98
N LEU A 337 -11.40 20.65 11.69
CA LEU A 337 -11.86 21.41 10.55
C LEU A 337 -10.94 21.12 9.38
N PHE A 338 -11.48 20.95 8.19
CA PHE A 338 -10.67 20.55 7.06
C PHE A 338 -10.98 21.37 5.81
N TYR A 339 -9.97 21.44 4.96
CA TYR A 339 -10.07 21.95 3.59
C TYR A 339 -9.30 20.99 2.68
N ASP A 340 -9.96 20.51 1.64
CA ASP A 340 -9.39 19.56 0.69
C ASP A 340 -9.43 20.14 -0.70
N ILE A 341 -8.38 19.89 -1.47
CA ILE A 341 -8.27 20.26 -2.87
C ILE A 341 -7.59 19.12 -3.63
N GLY A 342 -8.08 18.83 -4.81
CA GLY A 342 -7.41 17.84 -5.66
C GLY A 342 -8.28 17.42 -6.82
N ASN A 343 -7.62 16.76 -7.76
CA ASN A 343 -8.27 16.14 -8.91
C ASN A 343 -7.40 15.02 -9.47
N VAL A 344 -7.99 14.26 -10.37
CA VAL A 344 -7.32 13.25 -11.18
C VAL A 344 -7.37 13.72 -12.63
N PHE A 345 -6.27 13.59 -13.32
CA PHE A 345 -6.14 14.02 -14.71
C PHE A 345 -5.70 12.84 -15.59
N ASN A 346 -6.06 12.93 -16.86
CA ASN A 346 -5.48 12.09 -17.89
C ASN A 346 -4.71 12.97 -18.89
N THR A 347 -3.43 12.72 -19.04
CA THR A 347 -2.54 13.48 -19.94
C THR A 347 -2.39 12.83 -21.32
N GLY A 348 -2.87 11.58 -21.49
CA GLY A 348 -2.88 10.90 -22.77
C GLY A 348 -4.06 11.33 -23.64
N GLU A 349 -3.86 11.31 -24.95
CA GLU A 349 -4.97 11.41 -25.91
C GLU A 349 -5.76 10.09 -25.85
N VAL A 350 -6.96 10.13 -25.27
CA VAL A 350 -7.86 9.00 -25.26
C VAL A 350 -8.96 9.27 -26.27
N THR A 351 -8.89 8.62 -27.43
CA THR A 351 -9.96 8.62 -28.42
C THR A 351 -10.85 7.42 -28.18
N PHE A 352 -12.04 7.65 -27.64
CA PHE A 352 -13.06 6.60 -27.60
C PHE A 352 -13.82 6.59 -28.92
N THR A 353 -14.15 5.40 -29.41
CA THR A 353 -15.07 5.25 -30.53
C THR A 353 -16.47 4.91 -30.00
N ASP A 354 -17.50 5.45 -30.68
CA ASP A 354 -18.86 5.04 -30.43
C ASP A 354 -19.11 3.60 -30.96
N LYS A 355 -20.32 3.07 -30.76
CA LYS A 355 -20.69 1.73 -31.25
C LYS A 355 -20.65 1.60 -32.77
N LEU A 356 -20.50 2.68 -33.50
CA LEU A 356 -20.43 2.75 -34.97
C LEU A 356 -19.00 3.00 -35.44
N GLY A 357 -18.01 3.07 -34.52
CA GLY A 357 -16.60 3.30 -34.83
C GLY A 357 -16.23 4.77 -35.07
N ALA A 358 -17.13 5.73 -34.82
CA ALA A 358 -16.81 7.15 -34.89
C ALA A 358 -16.04 7.59 -33.63
N PRO A 359 -14.96 8.41 -33.76
CA PRO A 359 -14.22 8.90 -32.62
C PRO A 359 -15.10 9.80 -31.77
N LEU A 360 -15.16 9.50 -30.47
CA LEU A 360 -15.78 10.35 -29.47
C LEU A 360 -14.70 11.27 -28.90
N GLU A 361 -14.79 12.57 -29.19
CA GLU A 361 -13.95 13.56 -28.55
C GLU A 361 -14.30 13.61 -27.05
N TYR A 362 -13.34 13.24 -26.21
CA TYR A 362 -13.42 13.43 -24.79
C TYR A 362 -12.90 14.84 -24.45
N LYS A 363 -13.74 15.66 -23.82
CA LYS A 363 -13.28 16.91 -23.21
C LYS A 363 -13.00 16.62 -21.74
N PRO A 364 -11.76 16.73 -21.27
CA PRO A 364 -11.50 16.77 -19.84
C PRO A 364 -12.12 18.05 -19.27
N ASP A 365 -13.10 17.92 -18.39
CA ASP A 365 -13.62 19.03 -17.57
C ASP A 365 -12.72 19.29 -16.36
#